data_06c664abfb329c424c702a68c541834d
#
_entry.id   06c664abfb329c424c702a68c541834d
#
_cell.length_a   1.000
_cell.length_b   1.000
_cell.length_c   1.000
_cell.angle_alpha   90.00
_cell.angle_beta   90.00
_cell.angle_gamma   90.00
#
_symmetry.space_group_name_H-M   'P 1'
#
loop_
_entity.id
_entity.type
_entity.pdbx_description
1 polymer ?
#
loop_
_entity_poly.entity_id
_entity_poly.type
_entity_poly.pdbx_seq_one_letter_code
_entity_poly.pdbx_strand_id
1 'polypeptide(L)'
;MDSLIRIALDLATEWHDGEVRKYTDGEPYINHPIAVARIVASVSDRWEDIAAALLHDVLECAEDIRAGREEVIRNRLGTEVLRLVLEVTNPSRPSDGSRSVRKAIDRAHLAKASPAGQTLRLADAIHNFSNLEQRNPAFALTYAREKVLILPLTLQGSSELHSRLSTMISAILDK
;
A
#
# COMPACT_ATOMS: atom_id res chain seq x y z
N MET A 1 1.53 -16.61 16.03
CA MET A 1 1.11 -15.33 15.44
C MET A 1 2.33 -14.44 15.22
N ASP A 2 3.08 -14.10 16.26
CA ASP A 2 4.30 -13.25 16.14
C ASP A 2 5.37 -13.82 15.19
N SER A 3 5.50 -15.14 15.10
CA SER A 3 6.45 -15.79 14.19
C SER A 3 6.11 -15.56 12.70
N LEU A 4 4.83 -15.52 12.33
CA LEU A 4 4.40 -15.31 10.94
C LEU A 4 4.55 -13.85 10.51
N ILE A 5 4.23 -12.91 11.39
CA ILE A 5 4.51 -11.48 11.18
C ILE A 5 6.02 -11.25 11.04
N ARG A 6 6.84 -11.95 11.84
CA ARG A 6 8.29 -11.87 11.71
C ARG A 6 8.78 -12.40 10.36
N ILE A 7 8.23 -13.53 9.88
CA ILE A 7 8.55 -14.04 8.54
C ILE A 7 8.19 -13.01 7.46
N ALA A 8 7.03 -12.36 7.55
CA ALA A 8 6.63 -11.32 6.60
C ALA A 8 7.60 -10.12 6.63
N LEU A 9 8.03 -9.69 7.83
CA LEU A 9 9.00 -8.62 7.98
C LEU A 9 10.37 -8.99 7.38
N ASP A 10 10.86 -10.21 7.64
CA ASP A 10 12.14 -10.68 7.12
C ASP A 10 12.11 -10.73 5.58
N LEU A 11 11.03 -11.23 4.97
CA LEU A 11 10.83 -11.24 3.51
C LEU A 11 10.76 -9.81 2.94
N ALA A 12 9.99 -8.91 3.56
CA ALA A 12 9.91 -7.52 3.12
C ALA A 12 11.27 -6.82 3.20
N THR A 13 12.04 -7.08 4.27
CA THR A 13 13.38 -6.51 4.45
C THR A 13 14.34 -7.01 3.38
N GLU A 14 14.34 -8.32 3.10
CA GLU A 14 15.17 -8.92 2.06
C GLU A 14 14.82 -8.37 0.67
N TRP A 15 13.53 -8.27 0.34
CA TRP A 15 13.09 -7.92 -1.01
C TRP A 15 13.12 -6.42 -1.31
N HIS A 16 13.23 -5.57 -0.31
CA HIS A 16 13.44 -4.13 -0.42
C HIS A 16 14.88 -3.71 -0.05
N ASP A 17 15.81 -4.67 0.05
CA ASP A 17 17.20 -4.35 0.38
C ASP A 17 17.80 -3.41 -0.67
N GLY A 18 18.50 -2.37 -0.21
CA GLY A 18 19.09 -1.34 -1.06
C GLY A 18 18.10 -0.34 -1.68
N GLU A 19 16.78 -0.53 -1.56
CA GLU A 19 15.79 0.44 -2.03
C GLU A 19 15.67 1.64 -1.09
N VAL A 20 15.47 2.82 -1.68
CA VAL A 20 15.25 4.07 -0.93
C VAL A 20 13.92 4.73 -1.31
N ARG A 21 13.30 5.41 -0.35
CA ARG A 21 12.05 6.13 -0.58
C ARG A 21 12.27 7.39 -1.42
N LYS A 22 11.36 7.62 -2.35
CA LYS A 22 11.31 8.86 -3.14
C LYS A 22 11.03 10.07 -2.23
N TYR A 23 11.63 11.21 -2.57
CA TYR A 23 11.47 12.48 -1.84
C TYR A 23 11.94 12.41 -0.38
N THR A 24 12.94 11.58 -0.08
CA THR A 24 13.59 11.48 1.23
C THR A 24 15.11 11.58 1.07
N ASP A 25 15.80 11.86 2.17
CA ASP A 25 17.27 11.94 2.22
C ASP A 25 17.90 10.54 2.40
N GLY A 26 17.53 9.59 1.51
CA GLY A 26 18.07 8.24 1.55
C GLY A 26 17.39 7.31 2.57
N GLU A 27 16.16 7.59 2.98
CA GLU A 27 15.42 6.73 3.89
C GLU A 27 15.23 5.32 3.30
N PRO A 28 15.65 4.23 3.99
CA PRO A 28 15.43 2.86 3.54
C PRO A 28 13.94 2.59 3.27
N TYR A 29 13.65 1.94 2.12
CA TYR A 29 12.26 1.72 1.69
C TYR A 29 11.45 0.89 2.70
N ILE A 30 12.08 -0.07 3.38
CA ILE A 30 11.44 -0.95 4.39
C ILE A 30 10.71 -0.18 5.51
N ASN A 31 11.11 1.07 5.80
CA ASN A 31 10.41 1.89 6.77
C ASN A 31 8.95 2.16 6.38
N HIS A 32 8.65 2.20 5.07
CA HIS A 32 7.30 2.38 4.58
C HIS A 32 6.38 1.19 4.88
N PRO A 33 6.68 -0.04 4.47
CA PRO A 33 5.88 -1.21 4.84
C PRO A 33 5.71 -1.38 6.36
N ILE A 34 6.76 -1.13 7.14
CA ILE A 34 6.67 -1.18 8.61
C ILE A 34 5.67 -0.15 9.14
N ALA A 35 5.70 1.08 8.63
CA ALA A 35 4.77 2.12 9.05
C ALA A 35 3.33 1.80 8.62
N VAL A 36 3.12 1.28 7.41
CA VAL A 36 1.81 0.83 6.93
C VAL A 36 1.27 -0.30 7.81
N ALA A 37 2.11 -1.29 8.15
CA ALA A 37 1.73 -2.38 9.05
C ALA A 37 1.32 -1.89 10.45
N ARG A 38 2.00 -0.86 10.99
CA ARG A 38 1.61 -0.22 12.27
C ARG A 38 0.25 0.48 12.18
N ILE A 39 -0.04 1.14 11.05
CA ILE A 39 -1.35 1.78 10.84
C ILE A 39 -2.43 0.70 10.75
N VAL A 40 -2.20 -0.41 10.02
CA VAL A 40 -3.15 -1.53 9.96
C VAL A 40 -3.37 -2.14 11.33
N ALA A 41 -2.31 -2.39 12.11
CA ALA A 41 -2.39 -2.95 13.45
C ALA A 41 -3.15 -2.06 14.46
N SER A 42 -3.35 -0.76 14.17
CA SER A 42 -4.18 0.11 15.01
C SER A 42 -5.69 -0.13 14.83
N VAL A 43 -6.10 -0.83 13.76
CA VAL A 43 -7.51 -1.05 13.40
C VAL A 43 -7.86 -2.51 13.07
N SER A 44 -6.89 -3.42 13.12
CA SER A 44 -7.08 -4.86 12.89
C SER A 44 -6.14 -5.68 13.77
N ASP A 45 -6.71 -6.71 14.44
CA ASP A 45 -5.95 -7.69 15.22
C ASP A 45 -5.56 -8.93 14.38
N ARG A 46 -5.96 -8.98 13.11
CA ARG A 46 -5.66 -10.10 12.24
C ARG A 46 -4.20 -10.06 11.79
N TRP A 47 -3.46 -11.10 12.11
CA TRP A 47 -2.06 -11.20 11.72
C TRP A 47 -1.87 -11.20 10.19
N GLU A 48 -2.84 -11.75 9.42
CA GLU A 48 -2.82 -11.76 7.96
C GLU A 48 -2.83 -10.35 7.37
N ASP A 49 -3.63 -9.45 7.95
CA ASP A 49 -3.72 -8.05 7.52
C ASP A 49 -2.39 -7.33 7.77
N ILE A 50 -1.77 -7.57 8.93
CA ILE A 50 -0.47 -6.99 9.31
C ILE A 50 0.65 -7.54 8.41
N ALA A 51 0.67 -8.86 8.17
CA ALA A 51 1.64 -9.50 7.28
C ALA A 51 1.49 -9.01 5.83
N ALA A 52 0.25 -8.89 5.34
CA ALA A 52 -0.01 -8.34 4.01
C ALA A 52 0.42 -6.86 3.91
N ALA A 53 0.29 -6.08 4.99
CA ALA A 53 0.77 -4.70 5.04
C ALA A 53 2.30 -4.61 4.92
N LEU A 54 3.03 -5.53 5.53
CA LEU A 54 4.49 -5.61 5.39
C LEU A 54 4.91 -5.96 3.96
N LEU A 55 4.06 -6.68 3.21
CA LEU A 55 4.37 -7.21 1.88
C LEU A 55 3.66 -6.48 0.73
N HIS A 56 2.92 -5.40 0.98
CA HIS A 56 1.98 -4.83 0.01
C HIS A 56 2.62 -4.36 -1.31
N ASP A 57 3.89 -3.96 -1.28
CA ASP A 57 4.62 -3.45 -2.45
C ASP A 57 5.57 -4.48 -3.08
N VAL A 58 5.84 -5.62 -2.42
CA VAL A 58 6.88 -6.57 -2.87
C VAL A 58 6.58 -7.22 -4.22
N LEU A 59 5.33 -7.21 -4.67
CA LEU A 59 4.92 -7.73 -5.97
C LEU A 59 4.90 -6.65 -7.08
N GLU A 60 5.27 -5.40 -6.79
CA GLU A 60 5.47 -4.35 -7.79
C GLU A 60 6.86 -4.46 -8.43
N CYS A 61 7.21 -5.62 -8.95
CA CYS A 61 8.50 -5.96 -9.54
C CYS A 61 8.33 -6.59 -10.93
N ALA A 62 9.45 -6.99 -11.55
CA ALA A 62 9.44 -7.70 -12.83
C ALA A 62 8.70 -9.05 -12.72
N GLU A 63 8.04 -9.48 -13.80
CA GLU A 63 7.14 -10.63 -13.81
C GLU A 63 7.81 -11.96 -13.42
N ASP A 64 9.04 -12.16 -13.84
CA ASP A 64 9.86 -13.33 -13.54
C ASP A 64 10.17 -13.43 -12.02
N ILE A 65 10.42 -12.30 -11.36
CA ILE A 65 10.64 -12.22 -9.91
C ILE A 65 9.32 -12.39 -9.16
N ARG A 66 8.25 -11.78 -9.67
CA ARG A 66 6.92 -11.77 -9.05
C ARG A 66 6.40 -13.17 -8.80
N ALA A 67 6.43 -14.06 -9.80
CA ALA A 67 5.94 -15.44 -9.70
C ALA A 67 6.64 -16.21 -8.55
N GLY A 68 7.94 -16.05 -8.41
CA GLY A 68 8.71 -16.66 -7.31
C GLY A 68 8.30 -16.09 -5.94
N ARG A 69 8.11 -14.77 -5.82
CA ARG A 69 7.65 -14.14 -4.56
C ARG A 69 6.24 -14.56 -4.17
N GLU A 70 5.32 -14.68 -5.13
CA GLU A 70 3.96 -15.19 -4.90
C GLU A 70 3.98 -16.62 -4.35
N GLU A 71 4.83 -17.49 -4.90
CA GLU A 71 4.99 -18.86 -4.41
C GLU A 71 5.54 -18.88 -2.98
N VAL A 72 6.56 -18.09 -2.68
CA VAL A 72 7.14 -17.99 -1.32
C VAL A 72 6.10 -17.48 -0.32
N ILE A 73 5.35 -16.43 -0.64
CA ILE A 73 4.29 -15.90 0.22
C ILE A 73 3.24 -16.99 0.49
N ARG A 74 2.77 -17.68 -0.56
CA ARG A 74 1.78 -18.75 -0.43
C ARG A 74 2.26 -19.87 0.49
N ASN A 75 3.50 -20.32 0.31
CA ASN A 75 4.05 -21.46 1.04
C ASN A 75 4.41 -21.12 2.50
N ARG A 76 4.85 -19.89 2.79
CA ARG A 76 5.30 -19.49 4.13
C ARG A 76 4.23 -18.80 4.96
N LEU A 77 3.30 -18.09 4.34
CA LEU A 77 2.29 -17.24 5.01
C LEU A 77 0.86 -17.58 4.65
N GLY A 78 0.66 -18.45 3.64
CA GLY A 78 -0.66 -18.92 3.25
C GLY A 78 -1.34 -18.10 2.16
N THR A 79 -2.46 -18.63 1.67
CA THR A 79 -3.21 -18.08 0.54
C THR A 79 -3.91 -16.78 0.88
N GLU A 80 -4.29 -16.56 2.13
CA GLU A 80 -5.00 -15.36 2.56
C GLU A 80 -4.07 -14.13 2.54
N VAL A 81 -2.85 -14.24 3.04
CA VAL A 81 -1.86 -13.16 2.95
C VAL A 81 -1.56 -12.83 1.48
N LEU A 82 -1.33 -13.84 0.65
CA LEU A 82 -1.10 -13.64 -0.79
C LEU A 82 -2.29 -12.94 -1.46
N ARG A 83 -3.52 -13.36 -1.18
CA ARG A 83 -4.73 -12.74 -1.72
C ARG A 83 -4.80 -11.26 -1.38
N LEU A 84 -4.55 -10.89 -0.12
CA LEU A 84 -4.56 -9.49 0.34
C LEU A 84 -3.46 -8.67 -0.34
N VAL A 85 -2.26 -9.22 -0.48
CA VAL A 85 -1.15 -8.54 -1.20
C VAL A 85 -1.55 -8.30 -2.65
N LEU A 86 -2.12 -9.30 -3.34
CA LEU A 86 -2.57 -9.19 -4.73
C LEU A 86 -3.69 -8.15 -4.90
N GLU A 87 -4.60 -8.02 -3.96
CA GLU A 87 -5.70 -7.03 -4.00
C GLU A 87 -5.18 -5.58 -4.01
N VAL A 88 -4.03 -5.33 -3.40
CA VAL A 88 -3.46 -3.99 -3.29
C VAL A 88 -2.27 -3.75 -4.24
N THR A 89 -1.73 -4.78 -4.85
CA THR A 89 -0.70 -4.66 -5.89
C THR A 89 -1.28 -3.96 -7.11
N ASN A 90 -0.65 -2.87 -7.56
CA ASN A 90 -1.10 -2.15 -8.75
C ASN A 90 -0.87 -3.00 -10.01
N PRO A 91 -1.90 -3.32 -10.81
CA PRO A 91 -1.76 -4.14 -12.00
C PRO A 91 -1.24 -3.34 -13.20
N SER A 92 -1.31 -2.01 -13.16
CA SER A 92 -0.92 -1.15 -14.28
C SER A 92 0.58 -1.18 -14.54
N ARG A 93 0.95 -1.13 -15.82
CA ARG A 93 2.33 -1.14 -16.31
C ARG A 93 2.66 0.17 -17.04
N PRO A 94 3.94 0.55 -17.16
CA PRO A 94 4.34 1.73 -17.94
C PRO A 94 3.81 1.72 -19.38
N SER A 95 3.66 0.54 -20.00
CA SER A 95 3.14 0.34 -21.36
C SER A 95 1.64 0.64 -21.50
N ASP A 96 0.88 0.71 -20.42
CA ASP A 96 -0.57 0.94 -20.47
C ASP A 96 -0.95 2.41 -20.78
N GLY A 97 0.04 3.29 -20.90
CA GLY A 97 -0.15 4.68 -21.32
C GLY A 97 0.14 5.71 -20.23
N SER A 98 -0.60 6.83 -20.27
CA SER A 98 -0.38 7.96 -19.36
C SER A 98 -0.61 7.61 -17.88
N ARG A 99 -0.07 8.45 -16.96
CA ARG A 99 -0.32 8.28 -15.52
C ARG A 99 -1.81 8.19 -15.18
N SER A 100 -2.66 9.01 -15.83
CA SER A 100 -4.09 9.00 -15.58
C SER A 100 -4.76 7.69 -15.99
N VAL A 101 -4.37 7.10 -17.13
CA VAL A 101 -4.83 5.79 -17.60
C VAL A 101 -4.42 4.70 -16.61
N ARG A 102 -3.15 4.67 -16.23
CA ARG A 102 -2.65 3.69 -15.26
C ARG A 102 -3.37 3.78 -13.91
N LYS A 103 -3.59 5.00 -13.40
CA LYS A 103 -4.36 5.19 -12.16
C LYS A 103 -5.83 4.81 -12.29
N ALA A 104 -6.42 4.87 -13.47
CA ALA A 104 -7.76 4.34 -13.71
C ALA A 104 -7.80 2.81 -13.65
N ILE A 105 -6.80 2.14 -14.24
CA ILE A 105 -6.63 0.68 -14.14
C ILE A 105 -6.47 0.25 -12.67
N ASP A 106 -5.59 0.92 -11.93
CA ASP A 106 -5.35 0.62 -10.50
C ASP A 106 -6.64 0.79 -9.67
N ARG A 107 -7.43 1.84 -9.92
CA ARG A 107 -8.73 2.05 -9.25
C ARG A 107 -9.76 0.97 -9.60
N ALA A 108 -9.83 0.55 -10.86
CA ALA A 108 -10.74 -0.52 -11.28
C ALA A 108 -10.38 -1.87 -10.61
N HIS A 109 -9.09 -2.10 -10.34
CA HIS A 109 -8.64 -3.23 -9.56
C HIS A 109 -9.03 -3.09 -8.08
N LEU A 110 -8.73 -1.95 -7.46
CA LEU A 110 -9.07 -1.66 -6.05
C LEU A 110 -10.58 -1.77 -5.78
N ALA A 111 -11.44 -1.41 -6.73
CA ALA A 111 -12.89 -1.51 -6.58
C ALA A 111 -13.39 -2.94 -6.30
N LYS A 112 -12.55 -3.96 -6.53
CA LYS A 112 -12.85 -5.38 -6.28
C LYS A 112 -12.24 -5.89 -4.98
N ALA A 113 -11.47 -5.06 -4.29
CA ALA A 113 -10.77 -5.46 -3.08
C ALA A 113 -11.74 -5.72 -1.92
N SER A 114 -11.40 -6.69 -1.09
CA SER A 114 -12.11 -7.01 0.15
C SER A 114 -12.03 -5.84 1.16
N PRO A 115 -12.86 -5.81 2.22
CA PRO A 115 -12.75 -4.81 3.28
C PRO A 115 -11.34 -4.71 3.88
N ALA A 116 -10.63 -5.84 4.03
CA ALA A 116 -9.25 -5.86 4.51
C ALA A 116 -8.28 -5.25 3.48
N GLY A 117 -8.40 -5.57 2.19
CA GLY A 117 -7.62 -4.95 1.11
C GLY A 117 -7.86 -3.44 1.00
N GLN A 118 -9.13 -3.00 1.17
CA GLN A 118 -9.46 -1.58 1.22
C GLN A 118 -8.82 -0.88 2.42
N THR A 119 -8.82 -1.51 3.60
CA THR A 119 -8.14 -1.02 4.82
C THR A 119 -6.63 -0.87 4.57
N LEU A 120 -6.02 -1.85 3.93
CA LEU A 120 -4.61 -1.83 3.56
C LEU A 120 -4.28 -0.65 2.64
N ARG A 121 -5.11 -0.43 1.60
CA ARG A 121 -4.94 0.69 0.67
C ARG A 121 -5.10 2.05 1.35
N LEU A 122 -6.00 2.17 2.32
CA LEU A 122 -6.15 3.38 3.14
C LEU A 122 -4.89 3.65 3.96
N ALA A 123 -4.35 2.61 4.63
CA ALA A 123 -3.14 2.71 5.45
C ALA A 123 -1.91 3.13 4.61
N ASP A 124 -1.71 2.52 3.43
CA ASP A 124 -0.69 2.92 2.46
C ASP A 124 -0.83 4.40 2.08
N ALA A 125 -2.02 4.82 1.66
CA ALA A 125 -2.26 6.20 1.27
C ALA A 125 -1.97 7.19 2.41
N ILE A 126 -2.40 6.89 3.64
CA ILE A 126 -2.16 7.70 4.83
C ILE A 126 -0.65 7.87 5.06
N HIS A 127 0.12 6.77 5.03
CA HIS A 127 1.55 6.87 5.24
C HIS A 127 2.25 7.64 4.11
N ASN A 128 1.83 7.45 2.87
CA ASN A 128 2.37 8.20 1.74
C ASN A 128 2.05 9.72 1.81
N PHE A 129 0.93 10.12 2.42
CA PHE A 129 0.66 11.53 2.70
C PHE A 129 1.52 12.11 3.81
N SER A 130 1.98 11.26 4.76
CA SER A 130 2.78 11.71 5.90
C SER A 130 4.04 12.42 5.38
N ASN A 131 4.21 13.69 5.73
CA ASN A 131 5.34 14.54 5.33
C ASN A 131 5.45 14.85 3.82
N LEU A 132 4.55 14.34 2.94
CA LEU A 132 4.62 14.60 1.50
C LEU A 132 4.47 16.09 1.19
N GLU A 133 3.57 16.78 1.89
CA GLU A 133 3.34 18.21 1.73
C GLU A 133 4.60 19.03 2.04
N GLN A 134 5.34 18.65 3.08
CA GLN A 134 6.59 19.33 3.47
C GLN A 134 7.72 19.04 2.48
N ARG A 135 7.79 17.82 1.96
CA ARG A 135 8.87 17.36 1.08
C ARG A 135 8.66 17.72 -0.39
N ASN A 136 7.42 17.69 -0.86
CA ASN A 136 7.06 17.99 -2.25
C ASN A 136 5.61 18.51 -2.37
N PRO A 137 5.36 19.80 -2.08
CA PRO A 137 4.01 20.39 -2.09
C PRO A 137 3.29 20.23 -3.44
N ALA A 138 4.00 20.40 -4.55
CA ALA A 138 3.41 20.29 -5.89
C ALA A 138 2.92 18.86 -6.17
N PHE A 139 3.68 17.87 -5.75
CA PHE A 139 3.27 16.46 -5.87
C PHE A 139 2.19 16.10 -4.86
N ALA A 140 2.19 16.69 -3.66
CA ALA A 140 1.14 16.47 -2.65
C ALA A 140 -0.24 16.85 -3.18
N LEU A 141 -0.37 17.97 -3.91
CA LEU A 141 -1.62 18.36 -4.56
C LEU A 141 -2.06 17.35 -5.64
N THR A 142 -1.13 16.91 -6.48
CA THR A 142 -1.42 15.88 -7.50
C THR A 142 -1.86 14.58 -6.83
N TYR A 143 -1.18 14.16 -5.78
CA TYR A 143 -1.48 12.95 -5.03
C TYR A 143 -2.86 13.04 -4.34
N ALA A 144 -3.21 14.20 -3.75
CA ALA A 144 -4.52 14.43 -3.15
C ALA A 144 -5.65 14.29 -4.19
N ARG A 145 -5.50 14.89 -5.38
CA ARG A 145 -6.45 14.76 -6.49
C ARG A 145 -6.62 13.32 -6.98
N GLU A 146 -5.56 12.53 -6.95
CA GLU A 146 -5.65 11.09 -7.28
C GLU A 146 -6.32 10.30 -6.16
N LYS A 147 -6.02 10.61 -4.90
CA LYS A 147 -6.52 9.85 -3.74
C LYS A 147 -7.96 10.17 -3.38
N VAL A 148 -8.48 11.36 -3.69
CA VAL A 148 -9.92 11.63 -3.54
C VAL A 148 -10.76 10.61 -4.33
N LEU A 149 -10.24 10.11 -5.47
CA LEU A 149 -10.93 9.14 -6.32
C LEU A 149 -10.95 7.71 -5.76
N ILE A 150 -10.16 7.39 -4.72
CA ILE A 150 -10.22 6.09 -4.08
C ILE A 150 -11.20 6.07 -2.89
N LEU A 151 -11.57 7.22 -2.33
CA LEU A 151 -12.47 7.28 -1.18
C LEU A 151 -13.79 6.52 -1.40
N PRO A 152 -14.52 6.72 -2.53
CA PRO A 152 -15.76 5.96 -2.77
C PRO A 152 -15.54 4.45 -2.99
N LEU A 153 -14.30 4.02 -3.25
CA LEU A 153 -13.94 2.62 -3.48
C LEU A 153 -13.48 1.90 -2.19
N THR A 154 -13.33 2.63 -1.09
CA THR A 154 -12.78 2.11 0.18
C THR A 154 -13.76 2.23 1.35
N LEU A 155 -15.07 2.31 1.05
CA LEU A 155 -16.13 2.48 2.05
C LEU A 155 -16.34 1.25 2.95
N GLN A 156 -15.92 0.05 2.51
CA GLN A 156 -16.01 -1.17 3.28
C GLN A 156 -14.77 -1.42 4.14
N GLY A 157 -13.70 -0.65 3.94
CA GLY A 157 -12.51 -0.68 4.79
C GLY A 157 -12.74 -0.03 6.15
N SER A 158 -11.66 0.14 6.92
CA SER A 158 -11.73 0.82 8.22
C SER A 158 -12.30 2.24 8.08
N SER A 159 -13.42 2.51 8.74
CA SER A 159 -14.06 3.82 8.77
C SER A 159 -13.17 4.89 9.42
N GLU A 160 -12.36 4.49 10.40
CA GLU A 160 -11.38 5.36 11.05
C GLU A 160 -10.31 5.82 10.05
N LEU A 161 -9.68 4.87 9.33
CA LEU A 161 -8.66 5.20 8.34
C LEU A 161 -9.26 5.96 7.15
N HIS A 162 -10.49 5.63 6.74
CA HIS A 162 -11.19 6.35 5.70
C HIS A 162 -11.41 7.83 6.06
N SER A 163 -11.91 8.11 7.27
CA SER A 163 -12.11 9.46 7.78
C SER A 163 -10.78 10.20 7.90
N ARG A 164 -9.74 9.55 8.41
CA ARG A 164 -8.39 10.13 8.53
C ARG A 164 -7.84 10.52 7.15
N LEU A 165 -7.91 9.63 6.16
CA LEU A 165 -7.44 9.92 4.80
C LEU A 165 -8.24 11.07 4.17
N SER A 166 -9.57 11.08 4.33
CA SER A 166 -10.44 12.16 3.83
C SER A 166 -10.03 13.51 4.40
N THR A 167 -9.79 13.60 5.71
CA THR A 167 -9.32 14.83 6.36
C THR A 167 -7.96 15.29 5.81
N MET A 168 -7.01 14.36 5.62
CA MET A 168 -5.69 14.69 5.06
C MET A 168 -5.79 15.20 3.61
N ILE A 169 -6.68 14.63 2.80
CA ILE A 169 -6.93 15.07 1.43
C ILE A 169 -7.52 16.49 1.42
N SER A 170 -8.58 16.74 2.21
CA SER A 170 -9.21 18.06 2.31
C SER A 170 -8.23 19.14 2.75
N ALA A 171 -7.40 18.86 3.74
CA ALA A 171 -6.39 19.79 4.23
C ALA A 171 -5.38 20.27 3.16
N ILE A 172 -5.20 19.47 2.07
CA ILE A 172 -4.34 19.84 0.95
C ILE A 172 -5.13 20.54 -0.17
N LEU A 173 -6.38 20.09 -0.43
CA LEU A 173 -7.19 20.61 -1.54
C LEU A 173 -7.81 21.98 -1.23
N ASP A 174 -7.99 22.32 0.05
CA ASP A 174 -8.61 23.57 0.53
C ASP A 174 -7.61 24.72 0.69
N LYS A 175 -6.32 24.52 0.36
CA LYS A 175 -5.25 25.54 0.33
C LYS A 175 -5.16 26.26 -1.02
#